data_08d543b259960cf94b3a2218837e8658
#
_entry.id   08d543b259960cf94b3a2218837e8658
#
_cell.length_a   1.000
_cell.length_b   1.000
_cell.length_c   1.000
_cell.angle_alpha   90.00
_cell.angle_beta   90.00
_cell.angle_gamma   90.00
#
_symmetry.space_group_name_H-M   'P 1'
#
loop_
_entity.id
_entity.type
_entity.pdbx_description
1 polymer ?
#
loop_
_entity_poly.entity_id
_entity_poly.type
_entity_poly.pdbx_seq_one_letter_code
_entity_poly.pdbx_strand_id
1 'polypeptide(L)'
;MKRRMFFSIILTFLLITTSFVLAQKEWVTVSESQWQGSFSDVFFFDAQNGWIVGSNATILNTTDGGKTWTHQPLPFNTEFKKIRFINAKTGWVVGENGTVLKTLDGGKSWMKLSTGTLVALLGVSFVDEQNGWACGDGGFIMHTTDGGATWTPQPIDTNNTIEGVHFVTPQIGWAAGGGGTLLHTTDGGNNWQFQTSATVNTLDAISMLDHANGWAVGAGGAVVSTVDGRNWEVQQSNVPNSNGMPEPIWDVHFADKNVGIAAAEFGVILTTMDGGITWKPLEHRPVAARLQGVHMISDSEAWIVGDKATILHTTDGGNTWDVVSNANELRAVHFFNDELGWAVGLAGSVMHTSDGGDTWRPQNSGDVFELFGVGFVNEMKGYIVGSNAALLETLDGGTTWKSVSDPGDEGHGRAKRIKFGGDMSWKSAMASYAMSFGNPTHAWAVGETGKVMRTSDGGKTWVGVDIDPGFSGAGFNNLFGVHFVDEKVGWIVGFGGTVAKTTDGGDTWSITIGYAELQDIYAISSELAWAAGNQGTIMVTTDGGETWIDQTVPTEENINAILFIDEKSGWTVGDKGTILRTTDGGVTWLQRNSPTTNNLRDIIKTPNGTLWIVGDSTTILRY
;
A
#
# COMPACT_ATOMS: atom_id res chain seq x y z
N MET A 1 6.14 6.33 -99.85
CA MET A 1 6.81 6.98 -98.74
C MET A 1 6.12 6.60 -97.43
N LYS A 2 6.67 5.63 -96.68
CA LYS A 2 6.13 5.15 -95.40
C LYS A 2 7.03 5.71 -94.29
N ARG A 3 6.49 6.61 -93.44
CA ARG A 3 7.12 7.03 -92.18
C ARG A 3 6.83 6.00 -91.12
N ARG A 4 7.87 5.41 -90.50
CA ARG A 4 7.80 4.59 -89.31
C ARG A 4 7.90 5.49 -88.11
N MET A 5 6.89 5.43 -87.26
CA MET A 5 6.86 6.03 -85.90
C MET A 5 7.49 5.05 -84.93
N PHE A 6 8.57 5.43 -84.23
CA PHE A 6 9.12 4.69 -83.08
C PHE A 6 8.41 5.17 -81.83
N PHE A 7 7.71 4.23 -81.16
CA PHE A 7 7.22 4.44 -79.80
C PHE A 7 8.31 3.98 -78.82
N SER A 8 8.83 4.94 -78.01
CA SER A 8 9.74 4.67 -76.91
C SER A 8 8.91 4.47 -75.67
N ILE A 9 8.87 3.23 -75.11
CA ILE A 9 8.23 2.90 -73.82
C ILE A 9 9.28 3.16 -72.78
N ILE A 10 9.10 4.24 -71.98
CA ILE A 10 9.85 4.45 -70.73
C ILE A 10 9.17 3.65 -69.63
N LEU A 11 9.82 2.57 -69.20
CA LEU A 11 9.38 1.75 -68.06
C LEU A 11 9.91 2.41 -66.77
N THR A 12 9.06 3.16 -66.05
CA THR A 12 9.38 3.73 -64.76
C THR A 12 9.22 2.63 -63.69
N PHE A 13 10.33 2.11 -63.20
CA PHE A 13 10.33 1.24 -62.02
C PHE A 13 10.06 2.09 -60.77
N LEU A 14 8.85 1.98 -60.21
CA LEU A 14 8.51 2.52 -58.89
C LEU A 14 9.05 1.54 -57.82
N LEU A 15 10.20 1.85 -57.23
CA LEU A 15 10.69 1.14 -56.04
C LEU A 15 9.82 1.56 -54.85
N ILE A 16 8.84 0.72 -54.50
CA ILE A 16 8.14 0.82 -53.24
C ILE A 16 9.08 0.22 -52.18
N THR A 17 9.83 1.07 -51.50
CA THR A 17 10.49 0.70 -50.24
C THR A 17 9.44 0.63 -49.17
N THR A 18 8.89 -0.55 -48.91
CA THR A 18 8.15 -0.83 -47.67
C THR A 18 9.15 -0.78 -46.52
N SER A 19 9.25 0.34 -45.85
CA SER A 19 9.87 0.45 -44.53
C SER A 19 9.02 -0.37 -43.59
N PHE A 20 9.46 -1.58 -43.27
CA PHE A 20 8.97 -2.26 -42.07
C PHE A 20 9.45 -1.43 -40.88
N VAL A 21 8.60 -0.57 -40.35
CA VAL A 21 8.77 -0.04 -39.02
C VAL A 21 8.52 -1.24 -38.11
N LEU A 22 9.59 -1.91 -37.67
CA LEU A 22 9.53 -2.82 -36.55
C LEU A 22 8.98 -2.01 -35.40
N ALA A 23 7.78 -2.35 -34.92
CA ALA A 23 7.22 -1.75 -33.72
C ALA A 23 8.27 -1.84 -32.62
N GLN A 24 8.75 -0.71 -32.16
CA GLN A 24 9.75 -0.66 -31.10
C GLN A 24 9.05 -1.18 -29.85
N LYS A 25 9.59 -2.22 -29.22
CA LYS A 25 9.05 -2.78 -27.98
C LYS A 25 9.08 -1.68 -26.92
N GLU A 26 7.97 -1.45 -26.24
CA GLU A 26 7.78 -0.38 -25.24
C GLU A 26 7.39 -0.99 -23.90
N TRP A 27 7.64 -0.23 -22.84
CA TRP A 27 7.18 -0.57 -21.51
C TRP A 27 5.66 -0.41 -21.39
N VAL A 28 4.98 -1.40 -20.82
CA VAL A 28 3.54 -1.42 -20.61
C VAL A 28 3.25 -1.52 -19.13
N THR A 29 2.38 -0.65 -18.62
CA THR A 29 1.86 -0.76 -17.25
C THR A 29 0.92 -1.95 -17.17
N VAL A 30 1.23 -2.90 -16.30
CA VAL A 30 0.39 -4.06 -15.98
C VAL A 30 -0.45 -3.78 -14.75
N SER A 31 0.15 -3.13 -13.75
CA SER A 31 -0.52 -2.69 -12.53
C SER A 31 0.03 -1.35 -12.09
N GLU A 32 -0.83 -0.49 -11.67
CA GLU A 32 -0.52 0.77 -10.99
C GLU A 32 -1.78 1.18 -10.22
N SER A 33 -1.64 1.63 -8.97
CA SER A 33 -2.79 2.18 -8.26
C SER A 33 -3.27 3.43 -8.97
N GLN A 34 -4.53 3.42 -9.42
CA GLN A 34 -5.15 4.55 -10.11
C GLN A 34 -5.35 5.75 -9.19
N TRP A 35 -5.28 5.52 -7.88
CA TRP A 35 -5.61 6.49 -6.84
C TRP A 35 -4.42 6.70 -5.91
N GLN A 36 -4.20 7.96 -5.52
CA GLN A 36 -3.20 8.35 -4.54
C GLN A 36 -3.89 9.16 -3.44
N GLY A 37 -3.51 8.92 -2.19
CA GLY A 37 -4.07 9.61 -1.04
C GLY A 37 -4.84 8.69 -0.11
N SER A 38 -5.68 9.28 0.74
CA SER A 38 -6.47 8.56 1.75
C SER A 38 -7.94 8.64 1.41
N PHE A 39 -8.65 7.54 1.56
CA PHE A 39 -10.10 7.48 1.50
C PHE A 39 -10.67 7.52 2.92
N SER A 40 -11.61 8.43 3.14
CA SER A 40 -12.16 8.72 4.48
C SER A 40 -13.47 7.99 4.75
N ASP A 41 -14.30 7.80 3.73
CA ASP A 41 -15.61 7.16 3.88
C ASP A 41 -16.06 6.44 2.62
N VAL A 42 -16.86 5.39 2.80
CA VAL A 42 -17.49 4.61 1.74
C VAL A 42 -18.99 4.44 2.02
N PHE A 43 -19.79 4.56 1.01
CA PHE A 43 -21.25 4.34 1.08
C PHE A 43 -21.74 3.57 -0.13
N PHE A 44 -22.54 2.53 0.09
CA PHE A 44 -23.27 1.80 -0.94
C PHE A 44 -24.76 1.94 -0.69
N PHE A 45 -25.48 2.38 -1.70
CA PHE A 45 -26.94 2.43 -1.64
C PHE A 45 -27.57 1.05 -1.87
N ASP A 46 -26.95 0.27 -2.76
CA ASP A 46 -27.28 -1.13 -3.07
C ASP A 46 -26.00 -1.87 -3.51
N ALA A 47 -26.10 -3.15 -3.85
CA ALA A 47 -24.96 -3.97 -4.26
C ALA A 47 -24.26 -3.50 -5.57
N GLN A 48 -24.82 -2.55 -6.33
CA GLN A 48 -24.25 -2.06 -7.58
C GLN A 48 -23.72 -0.62 -7.47
N ASN A 49 -24.40 0.23 -6.69
CA ASN A 49 -24.17 1.67 -6.66
C ASN A 49 -23.47 2.08 -5.36
N GLY A 50 -22.22 2.52 -5.48
CA GLY A 50 -21.40 2.93 -4.35
C GLY A 50 -20.56 4.18 -4.64
N TRP A 51 -20.14 4.85 -3.58
CA TRP A 51 -19.28 6.04 -3.61
C TRP A 51 -18.22 5.98 -2.52
N ILE A 52 -17.06 6.53 -2.82
CA ILE A 52 -15.93 6.71 -1.91
C ILE A 52 -15.54 8.18 -1.93
N VAL A 53 -15.20 8.75 -0.77
CA VAL A 53 -14.68 10.10 -0.64
C VAL A 53 -13.38 10.13 0.15
N GLY A 54 -12.56 11.17 -0.06
CA GLY A 54 -11.28 11.26 0.65
C GLY A 54 -10.50 12.55 0.38
N SER A 55 -9.19 12.47 0.56
CA SER A 55 -8.24 13.55 0.35
C SER A 55 -8.21 14.03 -1.11
N ASN A 56 -7.63 15.21 -1.35
CA ASN A 56 -7.44 15.80 -2.69
C ASN A 56 -8.74 15.95 -3.49
N ALA A 57 -9.85 16.27 -2.82
CA ALA A 57 -11.19 16.38 -3.42
C ALA A 57 -11.64 15.10 -4.15
N THR A 58 -11.17 13.94 -3.71
CA THR A 58 -11.52 12.67 -4.34
C THR A 58 -12.98 12.29 -4.06
N ILE A 59 -13.73 12.06 -5.12
CA ILE A 59 -15.01 11.33 -5.12
C ILE A 59 -14.92 10.27 -6.18
N LEU A 60 -15.08 9.00 -5.80
CA LEU A 60 -15.19 7.86 -6.71
C LEU A 60 -16.62 7.36 -6.71
N ASN A 61 -17.08 6.86 -7.85
CA ASN A 61 -18.39 6.21 -8.00
C ASN A 61 -18.25 4.89 -8.74
N THR A 62 -18.97 3.88 -8.27
CA THR A 62 -19.19 2.62 -8.97
C THR A 62 -20.67 2.42 -9.28
N THR A 63 -20.97 1.76 -10.39
CA THR A 63 -22.34 1.33 -10.79
C THR A 63 -22.36 -0.16 -11.17
N ASP A 64 -21.29 -0.89 -10.87
CA ASP A 64 -21.10 -2.30 -11.19
C ASP A 64 -20.65 -3.15 -9.99
N GLY A 65 -20.94 -2.66 -8.77
CA GLY A 65 -20.59 -3.36 -7.54
C GLY A 65 -19.09 -3.33 -7.24
N GLY A 66 -18.44 -2.20 -7.52
CA GLY A 66 -17.02 -1.98 -7.19
C GLY A 66 -16.01 -2.65 -8.13
N LYS A 67 -16.47 -3.25 -9.24
CA LYS A 67 -15.58 -3.81 -10.27
C LYS A 67 -14.80 -2.71 -10.98
N THR A 68 -15.47 -1.58 -11.22
CA THR A 68 -14.84 -0.36 -11.73
C THR A 68 -15.24 0.85 -10.90
N TRP A 69 -14.27 1.75 -10.70
CA TRP A 69 -14.47 3.01 -9.99
C TRP A 69 -14.14 4.17 -10.92
N THR A 70 -15.01 5.17 -10.96
CA THR A 70 -14.85 6.36 -11.80
C THR A 70 -14.67 7.59 -10.94
N HIS A 71 -13.59 8.33 -11.17
CA HIS A 71 -13.33 9.60 -10.49
C HIS A 71 -14.26 10.71 -10.98
N GLN A 72 -14.82 11.46 -10.04
CA GLN A 72 -15.69 12.62 -10.29
C GLN A 72 -14.85 13.90 -10.09
N PRO A 73 -14.31 14.53 -11.14
CA PRO A 73 -13.43 15.68 -11.00
C PRO A 73 -14.16 16.91 -10.46
N LEU A 74 -13.54 17.62 -9.53
CA LEU A 74 -14.05 18.87 -8.97
C LEU A 74 -13.11 20.02 -9.28
N PRO A 75 -13.62 21.28 -9.46
CA PRO A 75 -12.80 22.44 -9.82
C PRO A 75 -12.04 23.07 -8.64
N PHE A 76 -11.95 22.39 -7.50
CA PHE A 76 -11.28 22.87 -6.28
C PHE A 76 -10.71 21.67 -5.52
N ASN A 77 -9.76 21.94 -4.61
CA ASN A 77 -9.17 20.94 -3.74
C ASN A 77 -9.68 21.12 -2.30
N THR A 78 -10.03 20.00 -1.64
CA THR A 78 -10.43 19.94 -0.24
C THR A 78 -10.29 18.49 0.25
N GLU A 79 -10.37 18.27 1.55
CA GLU A 79 -10.48 16.93 2.12
C GLU A 79 -11.93 16.66 2.47
N PHE A 80 -12.49 15.58 1.94
CA PHE A 80 -13.80 15.09 2.28
C PHE A 80 -13.72 14.09 3.44
N LYS A 81 -14.73 14.12 4.33
CA LYS A 81 -14.75 13.29 5.55
C LYS A 81 -15.84 12.22 5.51
N LYS A 82 -17.06 12.60 5.13
CA LYS A 82 -18.20 11.66 5.12
C LYS A 82 -19.10 11.88 3.91
N ILE A 83 -19.72 10.78 3.45
CA ILE A 83 -20.69 10.76 2.35
C ILE A 83 -21.94 10.00 2.76
N ARG A 84 -23.12 10.52 2.38
CA ARG A 84 -24.41 9.85 2.61
C ARG A 84 -25.34 10.04 1.42
N PHE A 85 -26.04 8.98 1.06
CA PHE A 85 -27.12 8.98 0.07
C PHE A 85 -28.41 8.50 0.71
N ILE A 86 -29.52 9.08 0.33
CA ILE A 86 -30.88 8.65 0.74
C ILE A 86 -31.60 7.87 -0.36
N ASN A 87 -31.12 7.96 -1.59
CA ASN A 87 -31.53 7.18 -2.75
C ASN A 87 -30.40 7.19 -3.79
N ALA A 88 -30.51 6.41 -4.85
CA ALA A 88 -29.48 6.28 -5.88
C ALA A 88 -29.11 7.60 -6.62
N LYS A 89 -29.83 8.70 -6.39
CA LYS A 89 -29.62 10.00 -7.07
C LYS A 89 -29.22 11.11 -6.13
N THR A 90 -29.77 11.13 -4.92
CA THR A 90 -29.63 12.26 -3.99
C THR A 90 -28.68 11.92 -2.86
N GLY A 91 -27.58 12.66 -2.76
CA GLY A 91 -26.57 12.46 -1.74
C GLY A 91 -25.82 13.75 -1.37
N TRP A 92 -25.11 13.70 -0.25
CA TRP A 92 -24.29 14.79 0.28
C TRP A 92 -22.93 14.30 0.70
N VAL A 93 -21.95 15.20 0.57
CA VAL A 93 -20.56 15.02 1.04
C VAL A 93 -20.23 16.20 1.91
N VAL A 94 -19.55 15.94 3.05
CA VAL A 94 -19.04 16.97 3.94
C VAL A 94 -17.53 16.85 4.11
N GLY A 95 -16.87 17.95 4.50
CA GLY A 95 -15.43 17.98 4.68
C GLY A 95 -14.89 19.29 5.22
N GLU A 96 -13.59 19.47 5.00
CA GLU A 96 -12.84 20.65 5.48
C GLU A 96 -13.43 21.98 5.03
N ASN A 97 -13.14 23.03 5.81
CA ASN A 97 -13.54 24.42 5.52
C ASN A 97 -15.05 24.60 5.32
N GLY A 98 -15.86 23.92 6.12
CA GLY A 98 -17.33 23.99 6.06
C GLY A 98 -17.90 23.50 4.73
N THR A 99 -17.17 22.65 4.02
CA THR A 99 -17.60 22.17 2.71
C THR A 99 -18.78 21.21 2.83
N VAL A 100 -19.86 21.52 2.10
CA VAL A 100 -20.98 20.59 1.82
C VAL A 100 -21.22 20.58 0.32
N LEU A 101 -21.24 19.39 -0.26
CA LEU A 101 -21.65 19.16 -1.64
C LEU A 101 -22.98 18.40 -1.66
N LYS A 102 -23.80 18.64 -2.69
CA LYS A 102 -25.03 17.88 -2.97
C LYS A 102 -25.04 17.40 -4.41
N THR A 103 -25.50 16.20 -4.61
CA THR A 103 -25.85 15.65 -5.94
C THR A 103 -27.33 15.32 -6.01
N LEU A 104 -27.91 15.41 -7.22
CA LEU A 104 -29.27 15.00 -7.56
C LEU A 104 -29.31 14.00 -8.73
N ASP A 105 -28.14 13.58 -9.20
CA ASP A 105 -27.98 12.72 -10.38
C ASP A 105 -27.07 11.50 -10.14
N GLY A 106 -26.90 11.12 -8.85
CA GLY A 106 -26.09 9.97 -8.45
C GLY A 106 -24.58 10.25 -8.49
N GLY A 107 -24.18 11.50 -8.30
CA GLY A 107 -22.77 11.90 -8.27
C GLY A 107 -22.18 12.23 -9.63
N LYS A 108 -22.97 12.26 -10.72
CA LYS A 108 -22.48 12.72 -12.03
C LYS A 108 -22.14 14.21 -12.01
N SER A 109 -22.82 14.96 -11.18
CA SER A 109 -22.49 16.36 -10.88
C SER A 109 -22.68 16.66 -9.39
N TRP A 110 -21.85 17.57 -8.87
CA TRP A 110 -21.87 18.01 -7.48
C TRP A 110 -21.98 19.52 -7.39
N MET A 111 -22.93 19.98 -6.57
CA MET A 111 -23.16 21.39 -6.30
C MET A 111 -22.65 21.73 -4.90
N LYS A 112 -21.76 22.73 -4.78
CA LYS A 112 -21.32 23.23 -3.48
C LYS A 112 -22.40 24.09 -2.85
N LEU A 113 -22.79 23.77 -1.61
CA LEU A 113 -23.78 24.48 -0.83
C LEU A 113 -23.10 25.49 0.12
N SER A 114 -23.79 26.59 0.44
CA SER A 114 -23.30 27.58 1.40
C SER A 114 -23.70 27.18 2.82
N THR A 115 -22.72 26.95 3.67
CA THR A 115 -22.95 26.59 5.09
C THR A 115 -22.86 27.75 6.06
N GLY A 116 -22.27 28.87 5.62
CA GLY A 116 -22.02 30.02 6.49
C GLY A 116 -20.91 29.81 7.54
N THR A 117 -20.19 28.68 7.49
CA THR A 117 -19.11 28.35 8.41
C THR A 117 -17.84 27.89 7.66
N LEU A 118 -16.69 27.96 8.36
CA LEU A 118 -15.41 27.36 7.92
C LEU A 118 -14.98 26.21 8.84
N VAL A 119 -15.83 25.80 9.78
CA VAL A 119 -15.57 24.66 10.65
C VAL A 119 -15.41 23.38 9.80
N ALA A 120 -14.42 22.57 10.10
CA ALA A 120 -14.31 21.25 9.46
C ALA A 120 -15.52 20.38 9.85
N LEU A 121 -16.21 19.84 8.84
CA LEU A 121 -17.38 18.98 9.03
C LEU A 121 -16.93 17.52 8.91
N LEU A 122 -17.11 16.77 10.00
CA LEU A 122 -16.61 15.39 10.17
C LEU A 122 -17.69 14.34 9.98
N GLY A 123 -18.94 14.68 10.33
CA GLY A 123 -20.09 13.78 10.25
C GLY A 123 -21.26 14.41 9.49
N VAL A 124 -22.06 13.56 8.81
CA VAL A 124 -23.29 13.96 8.12
C VAL A 124 -24.35 12.87 8.21
N SER A 125 -25.60 13.27 8.47
CA SER A 125 -26.74 12.39 8.50
C SER A 125 -27.94 13.04 7.81
N PHE A 126 -28.57 12.34 6.88
CA PHE A 126 -29.83 12.74 6.25
C PHE A 126 -30.85 11.63 6.40
N VAL A 127 -32.07 11.95 6.79
CA VAL A 127 -33.17 10.99 6.92
C VAL A 127 -34.14 11.05 5.75
N ASP A 128 -34.15 12.18 5.04
CA ASP A 128 -34.93 12.42 3.82
C ASP A 128 -34.28 13.52 2.96
N GLU A 129 -34.90 13.92 1.84
CA GLU A 129 -34.36 14.93 0.92
C GLU A 129 -34.28 16.34 1.52
N GLN A 130 -34.90 16.58 2.65
CA GLN A 130 -35.04 17.90 3.28
C GLN A 130 -34.31 18.00 4.61
N ASN A 131 -34.39 16.96 5.46
CA ASN A 131 -33.90 16.99 6.82
C ASN A 131 -32.51 16.35 6.95
N GLY A 132 -31.53 17.15 7.31
CA GLY A 132 -30.14 16.73 7.46
C GLY A 132 -29.34 17.48 8.51
N TRP A 133 -28.35 16.80 9.09
CA TRP A 133 -27.45 17.35 10.12
C TRP A 133 -26.02 17.12 9.70
N ALA A 134 -25.15 18.07 10.06
CA ALA A 134 -23.72 17.93 9.96
C ALA A 134 -23.05 18.40 11.24
N CYS A 135 -21.94 17.74 11.61
CA CYS A 135 -21.21 18.04 12.84
C CYS A 135 -19.71 18.15 12.58
N GLY A 136 -18.98 18.71 13.53
CA GLY A 136 -17.54 18.89 13.39
C GLY A 136 -16.85 19.53 14.58
N ASP A 137 -15.74 20.19 14.30
CA ASP A 137 -14.83 20.75 15.29
C ASP A 137 -15.49 21.74 16.24
N GLY A 138 -14.98 21.79 17.50
CA GLY A 138 -15.35 22.80 18.49
C GLY A 138 -16.78 22.70 18.99
N GLY A 139 -17.35 21.50 19.04
CA GLY A 139 -18.72 21.28 19.50
C GLY A 139 -19.77 21.79 18.51
N PHE A 140 -19.50 21.67 17.21
CA PHE A 140 -20.38 22.23 16.18
C PHE A 140 -21.36 21.19 15.64
N ILE A 141 -22.66 21.53 15.67
CA ILE A 141 -23.71 20.82 14.94
C ILE A 141 -24.57 21.83 14.19
N MET A 142 -24.96 21.54 12.95
CA MET A 142 -25.91 22.35 12.19
C MET A 142 -26.99 21.47 11.56
N HIS A 143 -28.17 22.05 11.31
CA HIS A 143 -29.35 21.39 10.78
C HIS A 143 -29.89 22.11 9.56
N THR A 144 -30.40 21.37 8.61
CA THR A 144 -31.16 21.86 7.44
C THR A 144 -32.52 21.19 7.37
N THR A 145 -33.54 21.94 6.91
CA THR A 145 -34.91 21.46 6.61
C THR A 145 -35.29 21.68 5.15
N ASP A 146 -34.32 22.05 4.31
CA ASP A 146 -34.50 22.32 2.87
C ASP A 146 -33.45 21.61 2.01
N GLY A 147 -32.89 20.51 2.54
CA GLY A 147 -31.94 19.67 1.85
C GLY A 147 -30.57 20.30 1.67
N GLY A 148 -30.20 21.24 2.56
CA GLY A 148 -28.90 21.89 2.59
C GLY A 148 -28.86 23.23 1.86
N ALA A 149 -29.99 23.76 1.37
CA ALA A 149 -30.02 25.12 0.80
C ALA A 149 -29.73 26.18 1.87
N THR A 150 -30.22 25.94 3.10
CA THR A 150 -29.87 26.73 4.29
C THR A 150 -29.50 25.82 5.46
N TRP A 151 -28.56 26.28 6.29
CA TRP A 151 -28.10 25.59 7.47
C TRP A 151 -28.19 26.46 8.71
N THR A 152 -28.69 25.90 9.81
CA THR A 152 -28.84 26.60 11.09
C THR A 152 -28.00 25.89 12.16
N PRO A 153 -27.01 26.59 12.79
CA PRO A 153 -26.28 26.01 13.92
C PRO A 153 -27.23 25.65 15.07
N GLN A 154 -26.97 24.53 15.70
CA GLN A 154 -27.73 24.03 16.86
C GLN A 154 -26.94 24.29 18.16
N PRO A 155 -27.59 24.73 19.24
CA PRO A 155 -26.91 24.96 20.50
C PRO A 155 -26.57 23.64 21.19
N ILE A 156 -25.29 23.44 21.54
CA ILE A 156 -24.83 22.37 22.41
C ILE A 156 -23.86 22.94 23.45
N ASP A 157 -23.83 22.36 24.63
CA ASP A 157 -23.03 22.83 25.76
C ASP A 157 -21.71 22.05 25.89
N THR A 158 -20.94 22.02 24.80
CA THR A 158 -19.58 21.46 24.77
C THR A 158 -18.75 22.12 23.69
N ASN A 159 -17.41 22.18 23.90
CA ASN A 159 -16.43 22.55 22.90
C ASN A 159 -15.66 21.31 22.37
N ASN A 160 -16.02 20.10 22.81
CA ASN A 160 -15.42 18.88 22.27
C ASN A 160 -15.82 18.70 20.81
N THR A 161 -14.89 18.32 19.97
CA THR A 161 -15.20 17.94 18.57
C THR A 161 -16.29 16.89 18.55
N ILE A 162 -17.28 17.05 17.70
CA ILE A 162 -18.31 16.06 17.41
C ILE A 162 -17.90 15.34 16.14
N GLU A 163 -17.46 14.08 16.30
CA GLU A 163 -16.90 13.27 15.22
C GLU A 163 -18.00 12.65 14.35
N GLY A 164 -19.09 12.22 14.97
CA GLY A 164 -20.18 11.55 14.27
C GLY A 164 -21.56 12.01 14.70
N VAL A 165 -22.51 12.04 13.75
CA VAL A 165 -23.94 12.30 13.99
C VAL A 165 -24.77 11.30 13.22
N HIS A 166 -25.80 10.73 13.87
CA HIS A 166 -26.72 9.78 13.26
C HIS A 166 -28.16 10.04 13.68
N PHE A 167 -29.03 10.27 12.71
CA PHE A 167 -30.47 10.44 12.90
C PHE A 167 -31.21 9.26 12.30
N VAL A 168 -32.19 8.71 13.04
CA VAL A 168 -33.06 7.63 12.58
C VAL A 168 -34.45 8.16 12.16
N THR A 169 -34.81 9.33 12.64
CA THR A 169 -36.01 10.08 12.20
C THR A 169 -35.68 11.58 12.20
N PRO A 170 -36.52 12.47 11.61
CA PRO A 170 -36.31 13.91 11.71
C PRO A 170 -36.27 14.48 13.14
N GLN A 171 -36.72 13.72 14.13
CA GLN A 171 -36.77 14.14 15.54
C GLN A 171 -35.71 13.48 16.41
N ILE A 172 -35.36 12.21 16.11
CA ILE A 172 -34.54 11.39 17.01
C ILE A 172 -33.16 11.17 16.40
N GLY A 173 -32.12 11.60 17.12
CA GLY A 173 -30.74 11.46 16.71
C GLY A 173 -29.75 11.48 17.84
N TRP A 174 -28.52 11.02 17.55
CA TRP A 174 -27.38 10.96 18.47
C TRP A 174 -26.16 11.58 17.81
N ALA A 175 -25.25 12.06 18.68
CA ALA A 175 -23.96 12.52 18.27
C ALA A 175 -22.88 12.01 19.22
N ALA A 176 -21.70 11.70 18.69
CA ALA A 176 -20.55 11.17 19.44
C ALA A 176 -19.30 12.00 19.16
N GLY A 177 -18.36 12.07 20.13
CA GLY A 177 -17.17 12.86 19.94
C GLY A 177 -16.15 12.81 21.07
N GLY A 178 -15.31 13.84 21.11
CA GLY A 178 -14.18 13.99 22.00
C GLY A 178 -14.52 13.81 23.48
N GLY A 179 -13.59 13.21 24.25
CA GLY A 179 -13.74 13.03 25.70
C GLY A 179 -14.91 12.13 26.12
N GLY A 180 -15.32 11.18 25.26
CA GLY A 180 -16.46 10.29 25.48
C GLY A 180 -17.80 11.02 25.37
N THR A 181 -17.87 12.15 24.65
CA THR A 181 -19.13 12.88 24.43
C THR A 181 -20.13 12.01 23.71
N LEU A 182 -21.31 11.86 24.32
CA LEU A 182 -22.51 11.29 23.71
C LEU A 182 -23.67 12.24 23.94
N LEU A 183 -24.38 12.59 22.88
CA LEU A 183 -25.54 13.48 22.88
C LEU A 183 -26.73 12.78 22.25
N HIS A 184 -27.91 13.06 22.74
CA HIS A 184 -29.19 12.56 22.21
C HIS A 184 -30.20 13.69 22.11
N THR A 185 -30.99 13.68 21.06
CA THR A 185 -32.11 14.57 20.83
C THR A 185 -33.38 13.81 20.48
N THR A 186 -34.54 14.35 20.85
CA THR A 186 -35.88 13.86 20.46
C THR A 186 -36.72 14.93 19.78
N ASP A 187 -36.12 16.08 19.46
CA ASP A 187 -36.78 17.24 18.86
C ASP A 187 -36.03 17.84 17.65
N GLY A 188 -35.25 16.97 16.96
CA GLY A 188 -34.51 17.35 15.76
C GLY A 188 -33.26 18.20 16.05
N GLY A 189 -32.75 18.14 17.29
CA GLY A 189 -31.55 18.86 17.70
C GLY A 189 -31.81 20.28 18.22
N ASN A 190 -33.09 20.67 18.41
CA ASN A 190 -33.40 21.93 19.11
C ASN A 190 -32.89 21.89 20.56
N ASN A 191 -32.89 20.70 21.16
CA ASN A 191 -32.29 20.40 22.45
C ASN A 191 -31.47 19.12 22.38
N TRP A 192 -30.21 19.18 22.77
CA TRP A 192 -29.31 18.05 22.91
C TRP A 192 -29.08 17.73 24.38
N GLN A 193 -29.20 16.49 24.77
CA GLN A 193 -28.99 16.01 26.13
C GLN A 193 -27.77 15.08 26.18
N PHE A 194 -26.87 15.32 27.14
CA PHE A 194 -25.75 14.44 27.39
C PHE A 194 -26.23 13.07 27.89
N GLN A 195 -25.61 12.03 27.35
CA GLN A 195 -25.73 10.66 27.85
C GLN A 195 -24.38 10.20 28.39
N THR A 196 -24.39 9.28 29.37
CA THR A 196 -23.16 8.69 29.92
C THR A 196 -22.65 7.62 28.97
N SER A 197 -21.47 7.82 28.40
CA SER A 197 -20.82 6.88 27.48
C SER A 197 -20.02 5.78 28.20
N ALA A 198 -19.84 5.90 29.53
CA ALA A 198 -18.99 5.04 30.34
C ALA A 198 -17.51 4.97 29.90
N THR A 199 -17.06 5.90 29.06
CA THR A 199 -15.67 6.08 28.64
C THR A 199 -15.30 7.56 28.61
N VAL A 200 -14.00 7.86 28.71
CA VAL A 200 -13.42 9.18 28.51
C VAL A 200 -12.66 9.29 27.17
N ASN A 201 -12.57 8.18 26.45
CA ASN A 201 -11.93 8.15 25.14
C ASN A 201 -12.82 8.85 24.09
N THR A 202 -12.21 9.46 23.11
CA THR A 202 -12.92 9.98 21.93
C THR A 202 -13.71 8.85 21.29
N LEU A 203 -14.95 9.14 20.91
CA LEU A 203 -15.79 8.26 20.10
C LEU A 203 -15.80 8.82 18.67
N ASP A 204 -15.08 8.15 17.77
CA ASP A 204 -14.80 8.63 16.41
C ASP A 204 -15.96 8.36 15.44
N ALA A 205 -16.77 7.33 15.72
CA ALA A 205 -17.95 7.02 14.91
C ALA A 205 -19.14 6.55 15.76
N ILE A 206 -20.35 6.78 15.23
CA ILE A 206 -21.62 6.31 15.81
C ILE A 206 -22.52 5.70 14.71
N SER A 207 -23.06 4.53 14.96
CA SER A 207 -23.97 3.80 14.07
C SER A 207 -25.22 3.38 14.85
N MET A 208 -26.38 3.87 14.42
CA MET A 208 -27.68 3.51 15.00
C MET A 208 -28.47 2.72 13.97
N LEU A 209 -28.99 1.55 14.34
CA LEU A 209 -29.93 0.78 13.50
C LEU A 209 -31.34 1.31 13.60
N ASP A 210 -31.71 1.71 14.80
CA ASP A 210 -33.04 2.23 15.11
C ASP A 210 -32.99 3.14 16.35
N HIS A 211 -34.14 3.49 16.90
CA HIS A 211 -34.21 4.34 18.11
C HIS A 211 -33.70 3.67 19.39
N ALA A 212 -33.39 2.37 19.38
CA ALA A 212 -32.98 1.61 20.54
C ALA A 212 -31.58 1.02 20.41
N ASN A 213 -31.24 0.51 19.23
CA ASN A 213 -30.01 -0.25 19.02
C ASN A 213 -28.93 0.59 18.33
N GLY A 214 -27.76 0.69 18.95
CA GLY A 214 -26.66 1.45 18.38
C GLY A 214 -25.31 1.19 19.05
N TRP A 215 -24.23 1.60 18.34
CA TRP A 215 -22.83 1.45 18.75
C TRP A 215 -22.07 2.73 18.47
N ALA A 216 -21.11 3.02 19.33
CA ALA A 216 -20.10 4.05 19.06
C ALA A 216 -18.71 3.49 19.39
N VAL A 217 -17.72 3.85 18.57
CA VAL A 217 -16.35 3.33 18.62
C VAL A 217 -15.33 4.44 18.58
N GLY A 218 -14.09 4.17 19.05
CA GLY A 218 -13.09 5.22 18.99
C GLY A 218 -11.72 4.89 19.57
N ALA A 219 -11.09 5.94 20.07
CA ALA A 219 -9.74 5.94 20.60
C ALA A 219 -9.54 4.88 21.70
N GLY A 220 -8.33 4.28 21.72
CA GLY A 220 -7.97 3.26 22.71
C GLY A 220 -8.83 2.01 22.62
N GLY A 221 -9.34 1.69 21.44
CA GLY A 221 -10.19 0.52 21.20
C GLY A 221 -11.55 0.61 21.87
N ALA A 222 -12.03 1.81 22.17
CA ALA A 222 -13.33 2.00 22.81
C ALA A 222 -14.45 1.48 21.92
N VAL A 223 -15.36 0.69 22.52
CA VAL A 223 -16.64 0.30 21.96
C VAL A 223 -17.69 0.45 23.04
N VAL A 224 -18.74 1.18 22.76
CA VAL A 224 -19.92 1.28 23.61
C VAL A 224 -21.18 0.98 22.79
N SER A 225 -22.17 0.35 23.41
CA SER A 225 -23.42 -0.01 22.73
C SER A 225 -24.64 0.32 23.59
N THR A 226 -25.79 0.44 22.93
CA THR A 226 -27.08 0.62 23.57
C THR A 226 -28.13 -0.31 22.96
N VAL A 227 -29.10 -0.73 23.77
CA VAL A 227 -30.27 -1.50 23.34
C VAL A 227 -31.58 -0.80 23.68
N ASP A 228 -31.51 0.46 24.16
CA ASP A 228 -32.66 1.30 24.50
C ASP A 228 -32.50 2.76 24.01
N GLY A 229 -31.38 3.07 23.34
CA GLY A 229 -31.02 4.40 22.86
C GLY A 229 -30.67 5.42 23.93
N ARG A 230 -30.61 5.00 25.23
CA ARG A 230 -30.42 5.89 26.37
C ARG A 230 -29.25 5.48 27.27
N ASN A 231 -29.16 4.20 27.55
CA ASN A 231 -28.12 3.64 28.42
C ASN A 231 -27.06 2.97 27.55
N TRP A 232 -25.81 3.38 27.72
CA TRP A 232 -24.68 2.88 26.95
C TRP A 232 -23.77 2.05 27.84
N GLU A 233 -23.34 0.90 27.35
CA GLU A 233 -22.48 -0.04 28.05
C GLU A 233 -21.18 -0.26 27.26
N VAL A 234 -20.05 -0.33 27.98
CA VAL A 234 -18.74 -0.64 27.38
C VAL A 234 -18.69 -2.10 26.96
N GLN A 235 -18.24 -2.34 25.75
CA GLN A 235 -17.97 -3.68 25.22
C GLN A 235 -16.46 -3.94 25.14
N GLN A 236 -16.07 -5.22 25.23
CA GLN A 236 -14.69 -5.66 25.04
C GLN A 236 -14.39 -5.78 23.53
N SER A 237 -13.63 -4.86 23.00
CA SER A 237 -13.30 -4.85 21.55
C SER A 237 -12.33 -5.94 21.15
N ASN A 238 -11.48 -6.43 22.08
CA ASN A 238 -10.37 -7.35 21.79
C ASN A 238 -9.42 -6.84 20.68
N VAL A 239 -9.44 -5.53 20.43
CA VAL A 239 -8.53 -4.92 19.46
C VAL A 239 -7.09 -5.16 19.87
N PRO A 240 -6.18 -5.50 18.96
CA PRO A 240 -4.78 -5.70 19.29
C PRO A 240 -4.14 -4.46 19.93
N ASN A 241 -3.14 -4.68 20.79
CA ASN A 241 -2.39 -3.62 21.43
C ASN A 241 -1.09 -3.35 20.67
N SER A 242 -0.82 -2.07 20.36
CA SER A 242 0.49 -1.60 19.92
C SER A 242 1.13 -0.75 21.01
N ASN A 243 2.40 -1.01 21.31
CA ASN A 243 3.14 -0.28 22.34
C ASN A 243 2.44 -0.22 23.72
N GLY A 244 1.62 -1.23 24.05
CA GLY A 244 0.92 -1.32 25.33
C GLY A 244 -0.41 -0.56 25.40
N MET A 245 -0.88 0.03 24.28
CA MET A 245 -2.19 0.67 24.16
C MET A 245 -3.02 -0.02 23.07
N PRO A 246 -4.35 -0.20 23.31
CA PRO A 246 -5.25 -0.72 22.29
C PRO A 246 -5.32 0.23 21.08
N GLU A 247 -5.36 -0.35 19.86
CA GLU A 247 -5.47 0.41 18.63
C GLU A 247 -6.80 1.18 18.56
N PRO A 248 -6.83 2.41 18.01
CA PRO A 248 -8.07 3.14 17.77
C PRO A 248 -8.94 2.44 16.72
N ILE A 249 -10.26 2.47 16.93
CA ILE A 249 -11.28 2.01 15.99
C ILE A 249 -11.89 3.26 15.36
N TRP A 250 -11.80 3.40 14.02
CA TRP A 250 -12.16 4.62 13.30
C TRP A 250 -13.60 4.66 12.84
N ASP A 251 -14.17 3.49 12.49
CA ASP A 251 -15.56 3.41 12.04
C ASP A 251 -16.19 2.06 12.37
N VAL A 252 -17.52 2.03 12.45
CA VAL A 252 -18.31 0.83 12.73
C VAL A 252 -19.62 0.87 11.96
N HIS A 253 -20.01 -0.26 11.37
CA HIS A 253 -21.28 -0.41 10.72
C HIS A 253 -21.93 -1.76 11.05
N PHE A 254 -23.23 -1.77 11.25
CA PHE A 254 -24.00 -2.97 11.53
C PHE A 254 -25.02 -3.22 10.39
N ALA A 255 -25.08 -4.45 9.91
CA ALA A 255 -26.10 -4.88 8.95
C ALA A 255 -27.44 -5.16 9.65
N ASP A 256 -27.36 -5.69 10.87
CA ASP A 256 -28.49 -5.91 11.74
C ASP A 256 -28.04 -5.81 13.22
N LYS A 257 -28.93 -6.13 14.17
CA LYS A 257 -28.61 -6.03 15.60
C LYS A 257 -27.53 -7.00 16.10
N ASN A 258 -27.12 -7.99 15.31
CA ASN A 258 -26.16 -9.00 15.69
C ASN A 258 -24.86 -8.88 14.90
N VAL A 259 -24.95 -8.59 13.59
CA VAL A 259 -23.83 -8.65 12.65
C VAL A 259 -23.26 -7.26 12.41
N GLY A 260 -21.99 -7.07 12.77
CA GLY A 260 -21.29 -5.81 12.61
C GLY A 260 -19.82 -5.97 12.27
N ILE A 261 -19.27 -4.95 11.65
CA ILE A 261 -17.86 -4.83 11.29
C ILE A 261 -17.34 -3.48 11.78
N ALA A 262 -16.13 -3.48 12.36
CA ALA A 262 -15.43 -2.26 12.74
C ALA A 262 -14.05 -2.21 12.07
N ALA A 263 -13.67 -1.03 11.61
CA ALA A 263 -12.42 -0.72 10.92
C ALA A 263 -11.49 0.07 11.85
N ALA A 264 -10.22 -0.34 11.94
CA ALA A 264 -9.30 0.20 12.92
C ALA A 264 -7.92 0.53 12.31
N GLU A 265 -7.00 0.97 13.17
CA GLU A 265 -5.62 1.31 12.79
C GLU A 265 -4.86 0.07 12.30
N PHE A 266 -3.83 0.28 11.47
CA PHE A 266 -2.92 -0.75 10.96
C PHE A 266 -3.59 -1.97 10.31
N GLY A 267 -4.71 -1.76 9.59
CA GLY A 267 -5.42 -2.82 8.89
C GLY A 267 -6.21 -3.78 9.79
N VAL A 268 -6.41 -3.44 11.06
CA VAL A 268 -7.23 -4.24 11.97
C VAL A 268 -8.69 -4.15 11.57
N ILE A 269 -9.32 -5.30 11.40
CA ILE A 269 -10.75 -5.45 11.15
C ILE A 269 -11.32 -6.31 12.28
N LEU A 270 -12.39 -5.85 12.89
CA LEU A 270 -13.11 -6.58 13.93
C LEU A 270 -14.49 -6.98 13.38
N THR A 271 -14.93 -8.20 13.69
CA THR A 271 -16.26 -8.70 13.35
C THR A 271 -17.00 -9.13 14.61
N THR A 272 -18.32 -9.00 14.60
CA THR A 272 -19.22 -9.52 15.62
C THR A 272 -20.42 -10.18 14.96
N MET A 273 -20.94 -11.25 15.62
CA MET A 273 -22.14 -11.98 15.22
C MET A 273 -23.18 -12.01 16.37
N ASP A 274 -22.94 -11.25 17.44
CA ASP A 274 -23.75 -11.25 18.66
C ASP A 274 -24.04 -9.83 19.19
N GLY A 275 -24.00 -8.84 18.30
CA GLY A 275 -24.27 -7.43 18.64
C GLY A 275 -23.13 -6.75 19.40
N GLY A 276 -21.91 -7.29 19.28
CA GLY A 276 -20.72 -6.75 19.90
C GLY A 276 -20.46 -7.27 21.32
N ILE A 277 -21.26 -8.25 21.81
CA ILE A 277 -20.93 -8.95 23.07
C ILE A 277 -19.53 -9.56 22.95
N THR A 278 -19.22 -10.13 21.77
CA THR A 278 -17.87 -10.56 21.43
C THR A 278 -17.43 -9.94 20.10
N TRP A 279 -16.27 -9.26 20.13
CA TRP A 279 -15.58 -8.78 18.93
C TRP A 279 -14.39 -9.67 18.65
N LYS A 280 -14.26 -10.10 17.40
CA LYS A 280 -13.20 -10.99 16.96
C LYS A 280 -12.33 -10.25 15.93
N PRO A 281 -11.05 -9.98 16.24
CA PRO A 281 -10.13 -9.45 15.24
C PRO A 281 -9.86 -10.49 14.17
N LEU A 282 -9.76 -10.02 12.92
CA LEU A 282 -9.34 -10.86 11.80
C LEU A 282 -7.91 -11.34 12.07
N GLU A 283 -7.69 -12.66 11.94
CA GLU A 283 -6.39 -13.28 12.26
C GLU A 283 -5.26 -12.73 11.37
N HIS A 284 -5.58 -12.52 10.09
CA HIS A 284 -4.64 -12.02 9.11
C HIS A 284 -5.14 -10.71 8.49
N ARG A 285 -4.38 -9.64 8.68
CA ARG A 285 -4.74 -8.31 8.16
C ARG A 285 -4.49 -8.26 6.66
N PRO A 286 -5.48 -7.86 5.83
CA PRO A 286 -5.30 -7.79 4.37
C PRO A 286 -4.34 -6.67 3.95
N VAL A 287 -4.21 -5.64 4.76
CA VAL A 287 -3.33 -4.47 4.56
C VAL A 287 -2.84 -3.96 5.91
N ALA A 288 -1.82 -3.09 5.91
CA ALA A 288 -1.35 -2.41 7.12
C ALA A 288 -1.73 -0.92 7.18
N ALA A 289 -2.63 -0.47 6.30
CA ALA A 289 -3.10 0.90 6.27
C ALA A 289 -4.11 1.17 7.40
N ARG A 290 -4.23 2.43 7.84
CA ARG A 290 -5.38 2.86 8.64
C ARG A 290 -6.66 2.66 7.83
N LEU A 291 -7.66 2.00 8.43
CA LEU A 291 -8.97 1.79 7.83
C LEU A 291 -9.94 2.80 8.43
N GLN A 292 -10.45 3.72 7.59
CA GLN A 292 -11.15 4.92 8.05
C GLN A 292 -12.66 4.85 7.93
N GLY A 293 -13.18 4.10 6.95
CA GLY A 293 -14.61 3.99 6.72
C GLY A 293 -15.03 2.55 6.43
N VAL A 294 -16.17 2.12 6.98
CA VAL A 294 -16.78 0.81 6.72
C VAL A 294 -18.25 0.93 6.39
N HIS A 295 -18.72 0.19 5.39
CA HIS A 295 -20.12 0.10 5.04
C HIS A 295 -20.53 -1.34 4.72
N MET A 296 -21.52 -1.86 5.43
CA MET A 296 -22.12 -3.17 5.19
C MET A 296 -23.36 -3.00 4.32
N ILE A 297 -23.45 -3.74 3.22
CA ILE A 297 -24.62 -3.82 2.35
C ILE A 297 -25.60 -4.89 2.88
N SER A 298 -25.03 -5.97 3.45
CA SER A 298 -25.75 -7.08 4.04
C SER A 298 -24.93 -7.70 5.17
N ASP A 299 -25.43 -8.78 5.78
CA ASP A 299 -24.72 -9.59 6.77
C ASP A 299 -23.44 -10.27 6.22
N SER A 300 -23.35 -10.41 4.90
CA SER A 300 -22.22 -11.06 4.21
C SER A 300 -21.39 -10.10 3.38
N GLU A 301 -21.94 -8.98 2.89
CA GLU A 301 -21.24 -8.08 1.97
C GLU A 301 -20.92 -6.74 2.62
N ALA A 302 -19.63 -6.36 2.59
CA ALA A 302 -19.17 -5.10 3.14
C ALA A 302 -17.95 -4.53 2.39
N TRP A 303 -17.77 -3.22 2.51
CA TRP A 303 -16.65 -2.46 1.98
C TRP A 303 -15.95 -1.69 3.08
N ILE A 304 -14.61 -1.66 3.01
CA ILE A 304 -13.77 -0.83 3.89
C ILE A 304 -12.84 0.02 3.01
N VAL A 305 -12.63 1.27 3.44
CA VAL A 305 -11.67 2.18 2.79
C VAL A 305 -10.73 2.80 3.81
N GLY A 306 -9.56 3.27 3.33
CA GLY A 306 -8.57 3.85 4.23
C GLY A 306 -7.40 4.55 3.53
N ASP A 307 -6.32 4.74 4.29
CA ASP A 307 -5.09 5.36 3.82
C ASP A 307 -4.48 4.60 2.64
N LYS A 308 -3.61 5.29 1.89
CA LYS A 308 -2.91 4.72 0.71
C LYS A 308 -3.87 4.17 -0.33
N ALA A 309 -4.97 4.88 -0.59
CA ALA A 309 -6.01 4.49 -1.54
C ALA A 309 -6.54 3.07 -1.31
N THR A 310 -6.59 2.62 -0.06
CA THR A 310 -7.07 1.28 0.30
C THR A 310 -8.56 1.15 0.04
N ILE A 311 -8.94 0.10 -0.69
CA ILE A 311 -10.32 -0.36 -0.87
C ILE A 311 -10.33 -1.87 -0.64
N LEU A 312 -11.12 -2.34 0.32
CA LEU A 312 -11.31 -3.76 0.64
C LEU A 312 -12.76 -4.15 0.43
N HIS A 313 -13.00 -5.37 -0.01
CA HIS A 313 -14.33 -5.94 -0.22
C HIS A 313 -14.41 -7.34 0.38
N THR A 314 -15.52 -7.64 1.04
CA THR A 314 -15.86 -8.99 1.52
C THR A 314 -17.23 -9.41 1.03
N THR A 315 -17.43 -10.72 0.79
CA THR A 315 -18.70 -11.34 0.47
C THR A 315 -19.04 -12.51 1.40
N ASP A 316 -18.28 -12.67 2.48
CA ASP A 316 -18.41 -13.78 3.45
C ASP A 316 -18.53 -13.30 4.91
N GLY A 317 -19.03 -12.08 5.10
CA GLY A 317 -19.24 -11.49 6.44
C GLY A 317 -17.96 -11.06 7.13
N GLY A 318 -16.90 -10.76 6.36
CA GLY A 318 -15.63 -10.27 6.88
C GLY A 318 -14.66 -11.38 7.32
N ASN A 319 -14.92 -12.65 6.98
CA ASN A 319 -13.98 -13.73 7.22
C ASN A 319 -12.75 -13.63 6.29
N THR A 320 -12.99 -13.25 5.03
CA THR A 320 -11.93 -12.95 4.04
C THR A 320 -12.20 -11.62 3.33
N TRP A 321 -11.13 -10.98 2.85
CA TRP A 321 -11.19 -9.67 2.20
C TRP A 321 -10.35 -9.66 0.94
N ASP A 322 -10.95 -9.24 -0.15
CA ASP A 322 -10.27 -8.90 -1.40
C ASP A 322 -9.70 -7.48 -1.32
N VAL A 323 -8.43 -7.30 -1.68
CA VAL A 323 -7.82 -5.98 -1.83
C VAL A 323 -8.11 -5.47 -3.23
N VAL A 324 -9.08 -4.58 -3.36
CA VAL A 324 -9.50 -3.98 -4.64
C VAL A 324 -8.54 -2.89 -5.09
N SER A 325 -8.03 -2.11 -4.14
CA SER A 325 -7.01 -1.07 -4.38
C SER A 325 -6.11 -0.91 -3.16
N ASN A 326 -4.83 -0.63 -3.43
CA ASN A 326 -3.85 -0.24 -2.42
C ASN A 326 -2.66 0.43 -3.14
N ALA A 327 -2.24 1.62 -2.72
CA ALA A 327 -1.13 2.36 -3.30
C ALA A 327 0.19 2.14 -2.52
N ASN A 328 0.46 0.92 -2.06
CA ASN A 328 1.72 0.60 -1.42
C ASN A 328 2.89 0.61 -2.43
N GLU A 329 4.09 0.89 -1.92
CA GLU A 329 5.32 0.76 -2.69
C GLU A 329 5.71 -0.70 -2.81
N LEU A 330 6.04 -1.17 -4.00
CA LEU A 330 6.70 -2.44 -4.24
C LEU A 330 8.22 -2.20 -4.31
N ARG A 331 8.99 -3.03 -3.60
CA ARG A 331 10.42 -2.86 -3.41
C ARG A 331 11.27 -3.86 -4.17
N ALA A 332 10.80 -5.09 -4.29
CA ALA A 332 11.51 -6.15 -4.99
C ALA A 332 10.55 -7.04 -5.77
N VAL A 333 11.03 -7.63 -6.86
CA VAL A 333 10.30 -8.58 -7.67
C VAL A 333 11.18 -9.79 -8.00
N HIS A 334 10.58 -10.98 -7.97
CA HIS A 334 11.24 -12.22 -8.32
C HIS A 334 10.32 -13.10 -9.16
N PHE A 335 10.84 -13.66 -10.24
CA PHE A 335 10.16 -14.71 -11.00
C PHE A 335 10.97 -16.00 -10.88
N PHE A 336 10.32 -17.06 -10.39
CA PHE A 336 10.94 -18.39 -10.35
C PHE A 336 11.03 -19.03 -11.74
N ASN A 337 10.00 -18.83 -12.56
CA ASN A 337 9.93 -19.22 -13.96
C ASN A 337 9.13 -18.18 -14.76
N ASP A 338 8.75 -18.49 -16.01
CA ASP A 338 8.01 -17.55 -16.87
C ASP A 338 6.55 -17.32 -16.44
N GLU A 339 6.00 -18.15 -15.53
CA GLU A 339 4.61 -18.10 -15.08
C GLU A 339 4.48 -17.60 -13.64
N LEU A 340 5.38 -18.07 -12.74
CA LEU A 340 5.29 -17.83 -11.30
C LEU A 340 6.19 -16.68 -10.86
N GLY A 341 5.59 -15.61 -10.34
CA GLY A 341 6.29 -14.43 -9.87
C GLY A 341 5.70 -13.82 -8.59
N TRP A 342 6.55 -13.17 -7.79
CA TRP A 342 6.19 -12.47 -6.56
C TRP A 342 6.82 -11.09 -6.54
N ALA A 343 6.07 -10.11 -6.04
CA ALA A 343 6.57 -8.78 -5.74
C ALA A 343 6.23 -8.43 -4.29
N VAL A 344 7.17 -7.81 -3.57
CA VAL A 344 7.01 -7.47 -2.16
C VAL A 344 7.28 -5.99 -1.92
N GLY A 345 6.75 -5.45 -0.82
CA GLY A 345 6.91 -4.03 -0.54
C GLY A 345 6.50 -3.61 0.85
N LEU A 346 6.23 -2.31 1.00
CA LEU A 346 5.90 -1.72 2.27
C LEU A 346 4.60 -2.28 2.85
N ALA A 347 4.49 -2.18 4.18
CA ALA A 347 3.31 -2.57 4.93
C ALA A 347 2.89 -4.04 4.72
N GLY A 348 3.86 -4.94 4.60
CA GLY A 348 3.63 -6.36 4.43
C GLY A 348 3.06 -6.76 3.06
N SER A 349 3.13 -5.86 2.05
CA SER A 349 2.57 -6.13 0.72
C SER A 349 3.31 -7.29 0.04
N VAL A 350 2.55 -8.28 -0.41
CA VAL A 350 2.99 -9.36 -1.28
C VAL A 350 2.00 -9.49 -2.43
N MET A 351 2.50 -9.43 -3.66
CA MET A 351 1.73 -9.67 -4.88
C MET A 351 2.25 -10.93 -5.55
N HIS A 352 1.37 -11.77 -6.09
CA HIS A 352 1.72 -13.02 -6.77
C HIS A 352 1.04 -13.10 -8.13
N THR A 353 1.77 -13.63 -9.10
CA THR A 353 1.25 -14.04 -10.40
C THR A 353 1.50 -15.52 -10.65
N SER A 354 0.57 -16.20 -11.32
CA SER A 354 0.69 -17.57 -11.79
C SER A 354 0.36 -17.71 -13.29
N ASP A 355 0.29 -16.59 -13.99
CA ASP A 355 -0.06 -16.51 -15.42
C ASP A 355 0.96 -15.66 -16.21
N GLY A 356 2.21 -15.63 -15.74
CA GLY A 356 3.27 -14.86 -16.37
C GLY A 356 3.11 -13.35 -16.25
N GLY A 357 2.41 -12.90 -15.20
CA GLY A 357 2.21 -11.49 -14.90
C GLY A 357 1.06 -10.83 -15.65
N ASP A 358 0.19 -11.59 -16.31
CA ASP A 358 -1.04 -11.03 -16.91
C ASP A 358 -2.02 -10.58 -15.82
N THR A 359 -2.04 -11.29 -14.68
CA THR A 359 -2.74 -10.85 -13.46
C THR A 359 -1.83 -10.97 -12.23
N TRP A 360 -1.94 -9.99 -11.34
CA TRP A 360 -1.28 -9.98 -10.05
C TRP A 360 -2.32 -9.94 -8.93
N ARG A 361 -2.18 -10.84 -7.95
CA ARG A 361 -3.09 -10.97 -6.83
C ARG A 361 -2.36 -10.75 -5.51
N PRO A 362 -2.93 -9.98 -4.56
CA PRO A 362 -2.33 -9.84 -3.25
C PRO A 362 -2.32 -11.17 -2.51
N GLN A 363 -1.23 -11.43 -1.79
CA GLN A 363 -1.09 -12.52 -0.83
C GLN A 363 -0.89 -11.92 0.56
N ASN A 364 -1.27 -12.67 1.59
CA ASN A 364 -1.09 -12.23 2.97
C ASN A 364 0.27 -12.70 3.48
N SER A 365 1.15 -11.75 3.82
CA SER A 365 2.45 -12.04 4.44
C SER A 365 2.35 -12.54 5.88
N GLY A 366 1.20 -12.39 6.54
CA GLY A 366 1.04 -12.61 7.98
C GLY A 366 1.71 -11.56 8.84
N ASP A 367 2.26 -10.51 8.24
CA ASP A 367 3.02 -9.45 8.90
C ASP A 367 2.72 -8.08 8.28
N VAL A 368 3.01 -7.01 9.02
CA VAL A 368 2.83 -5.62 8.60
C VAL A 368 4.16 -4.88 8.42
N PHE A 369 5.29 -5.59 8.49
CA PHE A 369 6.61 -5.01 8.32
C PHE A 369 6.87 -4.60 6.86
N GLU A 370 7.82 -3.70 6.68
CA GLU A 370 8.31 -3.36 5.36
C GLU A 370 9.11 -4.53 4.81
N LEU A 371 8.74 -5.01 3.61
CA LEU A 371 9.38 -6.12 2.94
C LEU A 371 10.26 -5.57 1.80
N PHE A 372 11.51 -5.98 1.77
CA PHE A 372 12.51 -5.39 0.88
C PHE A 372 13.09 -6.35 -0.15
N GLY A 373 13.08 -7.66 0.13
CA GLY A 373 13.62 -8.64 -0.78
C GLY A 373 12.81 -9.94 -0.76
N VAL A 374 12.65 -10.57 -1.92
CA VAL A 374 11.95 -11.85 -2.10
C VAL A 374 12.72 -12.78 -3.03
N GLY A 375 12.70 -14.08 -2.75
CA GLY A 375 13.30 -15.06 -3.64
C GLY A 375 12.82 -16.48 -3.35
N PHE A 376 12.80 -17.30 -4.40
CA PHE A 376 12.30 -18.66 -4.35
C PHE A 376 13.38 -19.67 -4.73
N VAL A 377 13.48 -20.76 -3.98
CA VAL A 377 14.37 -21.90 -4.26
C VAL A 377 13.70 -22.96 -5.12
N ASN A 378 12.39 -23.03 -5.09
CA ASN A 378 11.52 -23.81 -5.97
C ASN A 378 10.10 -23.22 -5.94
N GLU A 379 9.18 -23.75 -6.74
CA GLU A 379 7.81 -23.25 -6.87
C GLU A 379 7.03 -23.14 -5.54
N MET A 380 7.38 -23.96 -4.55
CA MET A 380 6.68 -24.03 -3.26
C MET A 380 7.42 -23.30 -2.15
N LYS A 381 8.75 -23.22 -2.22
CA LYS A 381 9.59 -22.72 -1.14
C LYS A 381 10.26 -21.40 -1.51
N GLY A 382 9.97 -20.37 -0.72
CA GLY A 382 10.54 -19.04 -0.89
C GLY A 382 10.77 -18.33 0.44
N TYR A 383 11.48 -17.21 0.37
CA TYR A 383 11.83 -16.36 1.50
C TYR A 383 11.57 -14.90 1.18
N ILE A 384 11.19 -14.15 2.22
CA ILE A 384 11.07 -12.69 2.20
C ILE A 384 11.89 -12.14 3.35
N VAL A 385 12.63 -11.05 3.08
CA VAL A 385 13.36 -10.29 4.09
C VAL A 385 12.83 -8.88 4.20
N GLY A 386 12.95 -8.26 5.40
CA GLY A 386 12.38 -6.94 5.63
C GLY A 386 12.88 -6.23 6.88
N SER A 387 12.14 -5.20 7.31
CA SER A 387 12.40 -4.45 8.54
C SER A 387 12.22 -5.33 9.78
N ASN A 388 12.73 -4.85 10.93
CA ASN A 388 12.63 -5.54 12.22
C ASN A 388 13.17 -6.99 12.21
N ALA A 389 14.20 -7.26 11.41
CA ALA A 389 14.76 -8.60 11.19
C ALA A 389 13.74 -9.61 10.66
N ALA A 390 12.74 -9.16 9.91
CA ALA A 390 11.77 -10.05 9.28
C ALA A 390 12.49 -11.00 8.32
N LEU A 391 12.32 -12.29 8.54
CA LEU A 391 12.62 -13.36 7.61
C LEU A 391 11.42 -14.29 7.59
N LEU A 392 10.66 -14.23 6.50
CA LEU A 392 9.47 -15.06 6.29
C LEU A 392 9.82 -16.21 5.36
N GLU A 393 9.25 -17.40 5.60
CA GLU A 393 9.35 -18.58 4.75
C GLU A 393 7.97 -19.00 4.30
N THR A 394 7.86 -19.38 3.04
CA THR A 394 6.71 -20.14 2.52
C THR A 394 7.13 -21.54 2.11
N LEU A 395 6.23 -22.51 2.26
CA LEU A 395 6.39 -23.89 1.81
C LEU A 395 5.23 -24.33 0.87
N ASP A 396 4.38 -23.37 0.51
CA ASP A 396 3.16 -23.59 -0.28
C ASP A 396 2.97 -22.54 -1.40
N GLY A 397 4.10 -22.02 -1.94
CA GLY A 397 4.10 -21.07 -3.04
C GLY A 397 3.58 -19.68 -2.66
N GLY A 398 3.70 -19.31 -1.37
CA GLY A 398 3.26 -18.01 -0.87
C GLY A 398 1.79 -17.97 -0.43
N THR A 399 1.06 -19.08 -0.47
CA THR A 399 -0.30 -19.14 0.06
C THR A 399 -0.29 -18.81 1.56
N THR A 400 0.73 -19.27 2.28
CA THR A 400 1.00 -18.86 3.66
C THR A 400 2.47 -18.50 3.85
N TRP A 401 2.71 -17.47 4.66
CA TRP A 401 4.05 -17.04 5.05
C TRP A 401 4.21 -17.18 6.57
N LYS A 402 5.35 -17.68 7.01
CA LYS A 402 5.65 -17.87 8.43
C LYS A 402 6.99 -17.25 8.76
N SER A 403 7.08 -16.59 9.91
CA SER A 403 8.37 -16.13 10.42
C SER A 403 9.28 -17.33 10.69
N VAL A 404 10.51 -17.29 10.17
CA VAL A 404 11.55 -18.29 10.45
C VAL A 404 11.98 -18.08 11.88
N SER A 405 11.54 -18.99 12.78
CA SER A 405 11.79 -18.89 14.21
C SER A 405 12.98 -19.70 14.65
N ASP A 406 13.72 -19.18 15.65
CA ASP A 406 14.64 -20.00 16.46
C ASP A 406 13.84 -21.09 17.22
N PRO A 407 14.22 -22.38 17.17
CA PRO A 407 13.52 -23.47 17.84
C PRO A 407 13.43 -23.37 19.38
N GLY A 408 13.97 -22.34 20.00
CA GLY A 408 14.07 -22.17 21.46
C GLY A 408 13.13 -21.17 22.12
N ASP A 409 12.25 -20.47 21.38
CA ASP A 409 11.38 -19.42 21.97
C ASP A 409 9.88 -19.76 21.86
N GLU A 410 9.38 -20.57 22.79
CA GLU A 410 7.95 -20.86 22.94
C GLU A 410 7.27 -19.80 23.81
N GLY A 411 6.67 -18.79 23.18
CA GLY A 411 5.69 -17.93 23.84
C GLY A 411 5.90 -16.42 23.69
N HIS A 412 4.91 -15.79 23.15
CA HIS A 412 4.58 -14.38 22.92
C HIS A 412 4.78 -13.95 21.44
N GLY A 413 3.70 -13.85 20.70
CA GLY A 413 3.48 -13.41 19.31
C GLY A 413 4.26 -12.23 18.76
N ARG A 414 5.58 -12.20 18.98
CA ARG A 414 6.54 -11.30 18.32
C ARG A 414 7.38 -12.13 17.36
N ALA A 415 7.71 -11.59 16.21
CA ALA A 415 8.65 -12.19 15.26
C ALA A 415 9.84 -12.77 16.02
N LYS A 416 10.01 -14.10 15.94
CA LYS A 416 11.04 -14.80 16.70
C LYS A 416 12.39 -14.51 16.06
N ARG A 417 13.34 -14.06 16.87
CA ARG A 417 14.68 -13.67 16.44
C ARG A 417 15.48 -14.87 15.94
N ILE A 418 16.15 -14.73 14.81
CA ILE A 418 17.10 -15.72 14.31
C ILE A 418 18.26 -15.80 15.29
N LYS A 419 18.62 -17.00 15.78
CA LYS A 419 19.90 -17.22 16.46
C LYS A 419 21.00 -17.28 15.44
N PHE A 420 21.82 -16.26 15.45
CA PHE A 420 23.09 -16.30 14.74
C PHE A 420 24.07 -17.14 15.57
N GLY A 421 24.75 -18.11 14.94
CA GLY A 421 25.80 -18.90 15.58
C GLY A 421 26.98 -17.99 15.97
N GLY A 422 27.09 -17.72 17.27
CA GLY A 422 28.10 -16.84 17.86
C GLY A 422 27.50 -16.05 19.03
N ASP A 423 28.31 -15.70 20.02
CA ASP A 423 27.92 -15.16 21.33
C ASP A 423 27.41 -13.70 21.27
N MET A 424 26.68 -13.30 20.24
CA MET A 424 26.12 -11.97 20.09
C MET A 424 24.61 -11.96 20.33
N SER A 425 24.23 -11.39 21.47
CA SER A 425 22.84 -11.06 21.81
C SER A 425 22.38 -9.86 20.97
N TRP A 426 21.68 -10.10 19.86
CA TRP A 426 21.07 -9.07 19.03
C TRP A 426 19.90 -8.42 19.76
N LYS A 427 20.12 -7.26 20.38
CA LYS A 427 19.10 -6.52 21.15
C LYS A 427 18.26 -5.55 20.32
N SER A 428 18.51 -5.37 19.04
CA SER A 428 17.74 -4.48 18.16
C SER A 428 17.30 -5.21 16.91
N ALA A 429 16.04 -5.05 16.55
CA ALA A 429 15.48 -5.49 15.29
C ALA A 429 16.11 -4.66 14.14
N MET A 430 16.90 -5.30 13.27
CA MET A 430 17.58 -4.66 12.15
C MET A 430 16.94 -5.08 10.83
N ALA A 431 16.86 -4.15 9.88
CA ALA A 431 16.32 -4.41 8.55
C ALA A 431 17.33 -5.16 7.67
N SER A 432 16.83 -6.08 6.83
CA SER A 432 17.54 -6.64 5.69
C SER A 432 16.94 -6.07 4.40
N TYR A 433 17.77 -5.43 3.55
CA TYR A 433 17.31 -4.64 2.41
C TYR A 433 17.32 -5.38 1.08
N ALA A 434 18.18 -6.39 0.91
CA ALA A 434 18.27 -7.13 -0.34
C ALA A 434 18.59 -8.61 -0.10
N MET A 435 18.24 -9.45 -1.07
CA MET A 435 18.50 -10.89 -1.06
C MET A 435 18.98 -11.36 -2.44
N SER A 436 19.97 -12.26 -2.47
CA SER A 436 20.47 -12.90 -3.68
C SER A 436 20.64 -14.40 -3.49
N PHE A 437 20.33 -15.17 -4.54
CA PHE A 437 20.51 -16.62 -4.58
C PHE A 437 21.63 -16.98 -5.55
N GLY A 438 22.69 -17.63 -5.06
CA GLY A 438 23.74 -18.19 -5.91
C GLY A 438 23.30 -19.52 -6.54
N ASN A 439 22.44 -20.29 -5.85
CA ASN A 439 21.80 -21.52 -6.31
C ASN A 439 20.69 -21.90 -5.31
N PRO A 440 19.90 -22.98 -5.52
CA PRO A 440 18.80 -23.37 -4.62
C PRO A 440 19.17 -23.68 -3.17
N THR A 441 20.44 -23.86 -2.86
CA THR A 441 20.91 -24.13 -1.48
C THR A 441 21.63 -22.95 -0.85
N HIS A 442 22.13 -22.00 -1.63
CA HIS A 442 22.92 -20.86 -1.16
C HIS A 442 22.20 -19.54 -1.44
N ALA A 443 21.96 -18.77 -0.38
CA ALA A 443 21.41 -17.43 -0.46
C ALA A 443 22.05 -16.50 0.56
N TRP A 444 22.05 -15.21 0.25
CA TRP A 444 22.56 -14.13 1.10
C TRP A 444 21.53 -13.02 1.20
N ALA A 445 21.44 -12.41 2.37
CA ALA A 445 20.68 -11.20 2.61
C ALA A 445 21.54 -10.16 3.32
N VAL A 446 21.42 -8.90 2.94
CA VAL A 446 22.22 -7.79 3.46
C VAL A 446 21.32 -6.69 4.02
N GLY A 447 21.85 -5.90 4.95
CA GLY A 447 21.01 -4.87 5.59
C GLY A 447 21.78 -3.89 6.48
N GLU A 448 21.09 -3.45 7.52
CA GLU A 448 21.60 -2.43 8.45
C GLU A 448 22.89 -2.85 9.14
N THR A 449 23.73 -1.86 9.39
CA THR A 449 24.95 -1.96 10.20
C THR A 449 25.98 -2.99 9.72
N GLY A 450 26.09 -3.21 8.40
CA GLY A 450 27.06 -4.15 7.81
C GLY A 450 26.69 -5.62 7.95
N LYS A 451 25.44 -5.93 8.21
CA LYS A 451 24.96 -7.29 8.42
C LYS A 451 24.80 -8.06 7.13
N VAL A 452 25.33 -9.26 7.12
CA VAL A 452 25.11 -10.25 6.06
C VAL A 452 24.60 -11.52 6.71
N MET A 453 23.48 -12.03 6.23
CA MET A 453 22.97 -13.36 6.55
C MET A 453 23.21 -14.28 5.37
N ARG A 454 23.60 -15.53 5.60
CA ARG A 454 23.74 -16.53 4.55
C ARG A 454 23.20 -17.89 4.97
N THR A 455 22.74 -18.63 3.98
CA THR A 455 22.40 -20.05 4.12
C THR A 455 23.17 -20.88 3.07
N SER A 456 23.52 -22.10 3.41
CA SER A 456 24.12 -23.09 2.49
C SER A 456 23.33 -24.40 2.43
N ASP A 457 22.14 -24.44 3.06
CA ASP A 457 21.30 -25.64 3.19
C ASP A 457 19.84 -25.40 2.72
N GLY A 458 19.63 -24.40 1.88
CA GLY A 458 18.33 -24.02 1.35
C GLY A 458 17.44 -23.38 2.42
N GLY A 459 18.04 -22.59 3.32
CA GLY A 459 17.35 -21.79 4.33
C GLY A 459 16.90 -22.56 5.58
N LYS A 460 17.35 -23.79 5.78
CA LYS A 460 17.10 -24.53 7.03
C LYS A 460 17.84 -23.90 8.20
N THR A 461 19.06 -23.41 7.92
CA THR A 461 19.85 -22.62 8.87
C THR A 461 20.38 -21.37 8.19
N TRP A 462 20.40 -20.27 8.96
CA TRP A 462 20.97 -19.00 8.54
C TRP A 462 22.09 -18.61 9.49
N VAL A 463 23.22 -18.15 8.93
CA VAL A 463 24.40 -17.73 9.70
C VAL A 463 24.66 -16.25 9.41
N GLY A 464 24.86 -15.46 10.47
CA GLY A 464 25.22 -14.06 10.36
C GLY A 464 26.73 -13.86 10.27
N VAL A 465 27.14 -12.94 9.39
CA VAL A 465 28.51 -12.44 9.27
C VAL A 465 28.42 -10.91 9.29
N ASP A 466 29.30 -10.26 10.04
CA ASP A 466 29.42 -8.80 10.03
C ASP A 466 30.50 -8.36 9.05
N ILE A 467 30.16 -7.45 8.16
CA ILE A 467 31.12 -6.73 7.33
C ILE A 467 31.32 -5.36 7.97
N ASP A 468 32.54 -5.07 8.41
CA ASP A 468 32.92 -3.77 8.95
C ASP A 468 33.73 -2.98 7.92
N PRO A 469 33.14 -2.02 7.21
CA PRO A 469 33.82 -1.14 6.28
C PRO A 469 34.70 -0.08 6.99
N GLY A 470 34.76 -0.09 8.34
CA GLY A 470 35.60 0.83 9.12
C GLY A 470 34.97 2.18 9.41
N PHE A 471 33.69 2.37 9.15
CA PHE A 471 32.98 3.59 9.56
C PHE A 471 32.50 3.48 11.02
N SER A 472 32.65 4.57 11.78
CA SER A 472 32.17 4.64 13.15
C SER A 472 30.85 5.43 13.23
N GLY A 473 29.79 4.77 13.72
CA GLY A 473 28.49 5.40 13.98
C GLY A 473 27.28 4.58 13.51
N ALA A 474 26.15 4.71 14.19
CA ALA A 474 24.93 4.03 13.80
C ALA A 474 24.44 4.55 12.43
N GLY A 475 24.13 3.64 11.49
CA GLY A 475 23.62 3.95 10.16
C GLY A 475 24.68 4.14 9.07
N PHE A 476 25.97 4.19 9.40
CA PHE A 476 27.04 4.40 8.43
C PHE A 476 27.56 3.13 7.73
N ASN A 477 26.98 1.97 8.02
CA ASN A 477 27.42 0.70 7.46
C ASN A 477 26.25 -0.05 6.80
N ASN A 478 25.22 0.65 6.34
CA ASN A 478 24.07 0.00 5.70
C ASN A 478 24.46 -0.56 4.34
N LEU A 479 24.06 -1.81 4.08
CA LEU A 479 24.29 -2.53 2.84
C LEU A 479 22.96 -2.62 2.11
N PHE A 480 22.87 -2.12 0.87
CA PHE A 480 21.61 -1.96 0.15
C PHE A 480 21.42 -2.98 -0.96
N GLY A 481 22.50 -3.36 -1.66
CA GLY A 481 22.43 -4.28 -2.78
C GLY A 481 23.36 -5.48 -2.60
N VAL A 482 22.94 -6.65 -3.08
CA VAL A 482 23.73 -7.88 -3.08
C VAL A 482 23.46 -8.69 -4.35
N HIS A 483 24.53 -9.16 -5.00
CA HIS A 483 24.43 -10.06 -6.15
C HIS A 483 25.49 -11.14 -6.09
N PHE A 484 25.07 -12.41 -6.18
CA PHE A 484 25.95 -13.57 -6.25
C PHE A 484 25.87 -14.18 -7.65
N VAL A 485 27.03 -14.35 -8.27
CA VAL A 485 27.16 -15.01 -9.59
C VAL A 485 27.00 -16.52 -9.45
N ASP A 486 27.50 -17.09 -8.34
CA ASP A 486 27.43 -18.48 -7.96
C ASP A 486 27.50 -18.63 -6.42
N GLU A 487 27.70 -19.85 -5.90
CA GLU A 487 27.83 -20.09 -4.46
C GLU A 487 29.10 -19.53 -3.81
N LYS A 488 30.05 -19.00 -4.58
CA LYS A 488 31.36 -18.52 -4.10
C LYS A 488 31.60 -17.04 -4.36
N VAL A 489 31.23 -16.58 -5.57
CA VAL A 489 31.54 -15.22 -6.01
C VAL A 489 30.33 -14.32 -5.81
N GLY A 490 30.50 -13.30 -4.98
CA GLY A 490 29.45 -12.35 -4.69
C GLY A 490 29.95 -10.95 -4.42
N TRP A 491 29.05 -9.99 -4.57
CA TRP A 491 29.28 -8.57 -4.42
C TRP A 491 28.18 -7.95 -3.57
N ILE A 492 28.56 -6.96 -2.78
CA ILE A 492 27.67 -6.18 -1.92
C ILE A 492 28.01 -4.70 -2.11
N VAL A 493 26.96 -3.86 -2.11
CA VAL A 493 27.12 -2.39 -2.13
C VAL A 493 26.29 -1.72 -1.04
N GLY A 494 26.65 -0.48 -0.69
CA GLY A 494 25.92 0.22 0.36
C GLY A 494 26.35 1.67 0.58
N PHE A 495 26.11 2.13 1.79
CA PHE A 495 26.35 3.48 2.24
C PHE A 495 27.82 3.90 2.03
N GLY A 496 28.03 5.19 1.70
CA GLY A 496 29.36 5.78 1.54
C GLY A 496 30.19 5.20 0.39
N GLY A 497 29.54 4.60 -0.62
CA GLY A 497 30.22 3.94 -1.73
C GLY A 497 30.90 2.63 -1.34
N THR A 498 30.41 1.98 -0.28
CA THR A 498 30.91 0.66 0.12
C THR A 498 30.69 -0.35 -1.01
N VAL A 499 31.75 -1.03 -1.42
CA VAL A 499 31.72 -2.21 -2.29
C VAL A 499 32.49 -3.32 -1.59
N ALA A 500 31.86 -4.46 -1.38
CA ALA A 500 32.50 -5.64 -0.81
C ALA A 500 32.39 -6.82 -1.79
N LYS A 501 33.48 -7.56 -1.97
CA LYS A 501 33.58 -8.74 -2.83
C LYS A 501 34.01 -9.95 -2.04
N THR A 502 33.39 -11.10 -2.31
CA THR A 502 33.83 -12.41 -1.83
C THR A 502 34.11 -13.34 -3.00
N THR A 503 35.01 -14.31 -2.80
CA THR A 503 35.30 -15.42 -3.72
C THR A 503 35.22 -16.78 -3.03
N ASP A 504 34.78 -16.80 -1.77
CA ASP A 504 34.70 -18.00 -0.92
C ASP A 504 33.30 -18.17 -0.29
N GLY A 505 32.26 -17.54 -0.88
CA GLY A 505 30.88 -17.66 -0.42
C GLY A 505 30.56 -16.81 0.80
N GLY A 506 31.37 -15.78 1.05
CA GLY A 506 31.20 -14.86 2.15
C GLY A 506 31.90 -15.27 3.45
N ASP A 507 32.87 -16.21 3.38
CA ASP A 507 33.74 -16.49 4.52
C ASP A 507 34.70 -15.31 4.74
N THR A 508 35.19 -14.70 3.64
CA THR A 508 36.00 -13.47 3.68
C THR A 508 35.50 -12.44 2.65
N TRP A 509 35.71 -11.15 2.96
CA TRP A 509 35.32 -10.03 2.12
C TRP A 509 36.47 -9.06 1.91
N SER A 510 36.71 -8.67 0.65
CA SER A 510 37.55 -7.55 0.28
C SER A 510 36.69 -6.30 0.13
N ILE A 511 36.98 -5.23 0.86
CA ILE A 511 36.13 -4.04 0.93
C ILE A 511 36.84 -2.85 0.29
N THR A 512 36.17 -2.13 -0.57
CA THR A 512 36.58 -0.85 -1.16
C THR A 512 35.51 0.20 -0.83
N ILE A 513 35.94 1.45 -0.60
CA ILE A 513 35.08 2.57 -0.23
C ILE A 513 35.20 3.65 -1.29
N GLY A 514 34.06 4.09 -1.83
CA GLY A 514 33.92 5.20 -2.79
C GLY A 514 33.41 6.48 -2.15
N TYR A 515 32.75 7.32 -2.98
CA TYR A 515 32.21 8.62 -2.54
C TYR A 515 30.68 8.73 -2.68
N ALA A 516 30.06 7.93 -3.56
CA ALA A 516 28.62 7.94 -3.81
C ALA A 516 27.95 6.78 -3.08
N GLU A 517 26.76 7.01 -2.56
CA GLU A 517 25.94 5.95 -2.00
C GLU A 517 25.39 5.05 -3.11
N LEU A 518 25.67 3.75 -3.00
CA LEU A 518 25.30 2.73 -3.98
C LEU A 518 24.08 1.95 -3.50
N GLN A 519 23.07 1.82 -4.38
CA GLN A 519 21.80 1.17 -4.07
C GLN A 519 21.77 -0.28 -4.54
N ASP A 520 22.35 -0.58 -5.72
CA ASP A 520 22.28 -1.91 -6.30
C ASP A 520 23.56 -2.25 -7.08
N ILE A 521 23.80 -3.56 -7.26
CA ILE A 521 24.95 -4.11 -7.96
C ILE A 521 24.55 -5.34 -8.78
N TYR A 522 25.04 -5.42 -10.01
CA TYR A 522 24.89 -6.58 -10.87
C TYR A 522 26.24 -7.05 -11.39
N ALA A 523 26.54 -8.34 -11.22
CA ALA A 523 27.78 -8.94 -11.67
C ALA A 523 27.50 -10.07 -12.65
N ILE A 524 28.27 -10.16 -13.73
CA ILE A 524 28.25 -11.28 -14.69
C ILE A 524 29.33 -12.30 -14.36
N SER A 525 30.43 -11.84 -13.76
CA SER A 525 31.56 -12.71 -13.42
C SER A 525 32.29 -12.21 -12.17
N SER A 526 33.36 -12.89 -11.79
CA SER A 526 34.27 -12.42 -10.76
C SER A 526 35.02 -11.13 -11.11
N GLU A 527 35.07 -10.75 -12.39
CA GLU A 527 35.85 -9.61 -12.88
C GLU A 527 34.95 -8.44 -13.34
N LEU A 528 33.76 -8.76 -13.87
CA LEU A 528 32.86 -7.78 -14.50
C LEU A 528 31.60 -7.55 -13.67
N ALA A 529 31.45 -6.33 -13.14
CA ALA A 529 30.28 -5.90 -12.38
C ALA A 529 29.97 -4.41 -12.60
N TRP A 530 28.69 -4.05 -12.43
CA TRP A 530 28.21 -2.68 -12.44
C TRP A 530 27.50 -2.38 -11.13
N ALA A 531 27.74 -1.19 -10.57
CA ALA A 531 27.06 -0.68 -9.39
C ALA A 531 26.33 0.62 -9.73
N ALA A 532 25.16 0.82 -9.15
CA ALA A 532 24.34 1.99 -9.37
C ALA A 532 23.87 2.61 -8.05
N GLY A 533 23.58 3.92 -8.05
CA GLY A 533 23.21 4.60 -6.81
C GLY A 533 22.68 6.02 -7.00
N ASN A 534 22.84 6.80 -5.92
CA ASN A 534 22.29 8.13 -5.83
C ASN A 534 22.90 9.10 -6.88
N GLN A 535 22.12 10.15 -7.24
CA GLN A 535 22.53 11.22 -8.14
C GLN A 535 23.00 10.72 -9.53
N GLY A 536 22.32 9.73 -10.08
CA GLY A 536 22.66 9.16 -11.38
C GLY A 536 23.97 8.38 -11.41
N THR A 537 24.50 7.97 -10.28
CA THR A 537 25.77 7.22 -10.23
C THR A 537 25.62 5.86 -10.88
N ILE A 538 26.49 5.54 -11.86
CA ILE A 538 26.73 4.19 -12.37
C ILE A 538 28.23 4.01 -12.53
N MET A 539 28.76 2.90 -12.03
CA MET A 539 30.17 2.53 -12.12
C MET A 539 30.32 1.11 -12.68
N VAL A 540 31.42 0.84 -13.33
CA VAL A 540 31.78 -0.49 -13.84
C VAL A 540 33.20 -0.87 -13.39
N THR A 541 33.37 -2.15 -13.05
CA THR A 541 34.70 -2.77 -12.92
C THR A 541 34.85 -3.88 -13.95
N THR A 542 36.04 -4.03 -14.49
CA THR A 542 36.43 -5.11 -15.41
C THR A 542 37.66 -5.89 -14.92
N ASP A 543 38.13 -5.59 -13.71
CA ASP A 543 39.30 -6.15 -13.07
C ASP A 543 38.98 -6.76 -11.69
N GLY A 544 37.72 -7.04 -11.44
CA GLY A 544 37.28 -7.65 -10.20
C GLY A 544 37.21 -6.70 -9.00
N GLY A 545 37.04 -5.40 -9.26
CA GLY A 545 36.84 -4.38 -8.24
C GLY A 545 38.15 -3.73 -7.76
N GLU A 546 39.28 -4.02 -8.43
CA GLU A 546 40.53 -3.29 -8.16
C GLU A 546 40.39 -1.83 -8.59
N THR A 547 39.71 -1.60 -9.73
CA THR A 547 39.33 -0.26 -10.20
C THR A 547 37.87 -0.19 -10.58
N TRP A 548 37.25 0.99 -10.31
CA TRP A 548 35.90 1.32 -10.71
C TRP A 548 35.89 2.55 -11.61
N ILE A 549 35.17 2.49 -12.72
CA ILE A 549 35.10 3.55 -13.72
C ILE A 549 33.69 4.12 -13.74
N ASP A 550 33.57 5.43 -13.47
CA ASP A 550 32.31 6.15 -13.56
C ASP A 550 31.80 6.19 -14.99
N GLN A 551 30.51 5.94 -15.16
CA GLN A 551 29.82 6.01 -16.45
C GLN A 551 28.96 7.28 -16.55
N THR A 552 28.95 7.90 -17.75
CA THR A 552 28.13 9.08 -18.00
C THR A 552 26.69 8.68 -18.29
N VAL A 553 25.75 9.23 -17.51
CA VAL A 553 24.30 9.00 -17.67
C VAL A 553 23.55 10.31 -17.92
N PRO A 554 22.40 10.27 -18.61
CA PRO A 554 21.60 11.45 -18.96
C PRO A 554 20.64 11.90 -17.85
N THR A 555 20.91 11.62 -16.58
CA THR A 555 20.04 11.94 -15.44
C THR A 555 20.85 12.23 -14.18
N GLU A 556 20.28 13.04 -13.27
CA GLU A 556 20.72 13.24 -11.89
C GLU A 556 19.80 12.53 -10.87
N GLU A 557 18.75 11.86 -11.36
CA GLU A 557 17.83 11.10 -10.48
C GLU A 557 18.55 9.88 -9.89
N ASN A 558 18.11 9.44 -8.71
CA ASN A 558 18.67 8.24 -8.10
C ASN A 558 18.38 7.02 -8.96
N ILE A 559 19.36 6.16 -9.12
CA ILE A 559 19.23 4.84 -9.74
C ILE A 559 19.08 3.82 -8.64
N ASN A 560 17.93 3.15 -8.62
CA ASN A 560 17.54 2.23 -7.55
C ASN A 560 17.89 0.77 -7.85
N ALA A 561 17.89 0.38 -9.14
CA ALA A 561 18.26 -0.98 -9.54
C ALA A 561 18.96 -1.02 -10.90
N ILE A 562 19.82 -2.02 -11.10
CA ILE A 562 20.59 -2.25 -12.30
C ILE A 562 20.56 -3.73 -12.70
N LEU A 563 20.38 -4.01 -13.98
CA LEU A 563 20.32 -5.36 -14.56
C LEU A 563 21.13 -5.43 -15.83
N PHE A 564 21.97 -6.44 -16.00
CA PHE A 564 22.63 -6.76 -17.26
C PHE A 564 22.18 -8.12 -17.79
N ILE A 565 21.82 -8.16 -19.08
CA ILE A 565 21.40 -9.36 -19.78
C ILE A 565 22.64 -10.14 -20.28
N ASP A 566 23.63 -9.40 -20.67
CA ASP A 566 24.96 -9.82 -21.13
C ASP A 566 25.98 -8.70 -20.90
N GLU A 567 27.24 -8.88 -21.28
CA GLU A 567 28.33 -7.90 -21.10
C GLU A 567 28.06 -6.53 -21.75
N LYS A 568 27.13 -6.44 -22.69
CA LYS A 568 26.83 -5.21 -23.45
C LYS A 568 25.47 -4.60 -23.16
N SER A 569 24.49 -5.46 -22.89
CA SER A 569 23.08 -5.08 -22.83
C SER A 569 22.62 -4.96 -21.37
N GLY A 570 22.36 -3.73 -20.92
CA GLY A 570 21.93 -3.45 -19.56
C GLY A 570 20.79 -2.45 -19.49
N TRP A 571 20.13 -2.46 -18.33
CA TRP A 571 19.04 -1.58 -17.96
C TRP A 571 19.22 -1.04 -16.56
N THR A 572 18.75 0.17 -16.31
CA THR A 572 18.62 0.70 -14.95
C THR A 572 17.26 1.36 -14.78
N VAL A 573 16.81 1.38 -13.53
CA VAL A 573 15.57 2.05 -13.15
C VAL A 573 15.80 2.91 -11.91
N GLY A 574 14.99 3.97 -11.76
CA GLY A 574 15.21 4.93 -10.69
C GLY A 574 14.02 5.84 -10.41
N ASP A 575 14.29 6.92 -9.69
CA ASP A 575 13.28 7.87 -9.26
C ASP A 575 12.62 8.58 -10.45
N LYS A 576 11.39 9.08 -10.24
CA LYS A 576 10.55 9.79 -11.23
C LYS A 576 10.36 9.03 -12.55
N GLY A 577 10.25 7.69 -12.47
CA GLY A 577 10.05 6.85 -13.64
C GLY A 577 11.27 6.75 -14.54
N THR A 578 12.47 7.00 -14.03
CA THR A 578 13.71 6.89 -14.81
C THR A 578 13.92 5.47 -15.29
N ILE A 579 14.10 5.28 -16.60
CA ILE A 579 14.50 4.02 -17.24
C ILE A 579 15.64 4.33 -18.23
N LEU A 580 16.81 3.72 -18.04
CA LEU A 580 17.93 3.84 -18.97
C LEU A 580 18.28 2.48 -19.56
N ARG A 581 18.82 2.48 -20.76
CA ARG A 581 19.30 1.29 -21.47
C ARG A 581 20.67 1.53 -22.06
N THR A 582 21.53 0.53 -21.94
CA THR A 582 22.80 0.45 -22.67
C THR A 582 22.81 -0.76 -23.62
N THR A 583 23.61 -0.69 -24.68
CA THR A 583 23.91 -1.80 -25.62
C THR A 583 25.41 -1.93 -25.89
N ASP A 584 26.24 -1.22 -25.12
CA ASP A 584 27.70 -1.17 -25.25
C ASP A 584 28.43 -1.30 -23.91
N GLY A 585 27.80 -1.97 -22.92
CA GLY A 585 28.39 -2.23 -21.61
C GLY A 585 28.40 -1.01 -20.67
N GLY A 586 27.55 0.00 -21.00
CA GLY A 586 27.42 1.22 -20.21
C GLY A 586 28.31 2.37 -20.68
N VAL A 587 29.06 2.21 -21.79
CA VAL A 587 29.80 3.32 -22.40
C VAL A 587 28.83 4.46 -22.75
N THR A 588 27.62 4.10 -23.22
CA THR A 588 26.51 5.03 -23.43
C THR A 588 25.23 4.52 -22.80
N TRP A 589 24.52 5.40 -22.08
CA TRP A 589 23.20 5.15 -21.52
C TRP A 589 22.15 6.04 -22.19
N LEU A 590 21.07 5.43 -22.67
CA LEU A 590 19.98 6.12 -23.36
C LEU A 590 18.71 6.04 -22.53
N GLN A 591 18.09 7.19 -22.28
CA GLN A 591 16.80 7.23 -21.60
C GLN A 591 15.71 6.62 -22.48
N ARG A 592 14.81 5.85 -21.86
CA ARG A 592 13.64 5.23 -22.45
C ARG A 592 12.37 5.87 -21.91
N ASN A 593 11.31 5.84 -22.72
CA ASN A 593 10.00 6.29 -22.26
C ASN A 593 9.50 5.38 -21.15
N SER A 594 9.10 6.00 -20.05
CA SER A 594 8.40 5.34 -18.96
C SER A 594 6.91 5.67 -19.04
N PRO A 595 6.00 4.71 -18.86
CA PRO A 595 4.57 4.98 -18.82
C PRO A 595 4.12 5.62 -17.50
N THR A 596 5.01 5.76 -16.51
CA THR A 596 4.73 6.33 -15.19
C THR A 596 5.81 7.34 -14.77
N THR A 597 5.47 8.21 -13.82
CA THR A 597 6.40 9.08 -13.08
C THR A 597 6.67 8.60 -11.66
N ASN A 598 6.14 7.45 -11.26
CA ASN A 598 6.42 6.84 -9.97
C ASN A 598 7.88 6.41 -9.88
N ASN A 599 8.42 6.38 -8.66
CA ASN A 599 9.76 5.83 -8.48
C ASN A 599 9.75 4.33 -8.78
N LEU A 600 10.70 3.90 -9.58
CA LEU A 600 10.92 2.50 -9.95
C LEU A 600 12.00 1.94 -9.03
N ARG A 601 11.77 0.76 -8.44
CA ARG A 601 12.55 0.25 -7.32
C ARG A 601 13.40 -0.96 -7.66
N ASP A 602 12.90 -1.85 -8.51
CA ASP A 602 13.59 -3.08 -8.88
C ASP A 602 13.31 -3.47 -10.33
N ILE A 603 14.24 -4.16 -10.97
CA ILE A 603 14.14 -4.68 -12.33
C ILE A 603 14.72 -6.08 -12.44
N ILE A 604 13.96 -7.00 -13.02
CA ILE A 604 14.43 -8.36 -13.28
C ILE A 604 14.14 -8.81 -14.71
N LYS A 605 14.78 -9.94 -15.11
CA LYS A 605 14.53 -10.66 -16.36
C LYS A 605 14.06 -12.08 -16.05
N THR A 606 12.95 -12.49 -16.67
CA THR A 606 12.48 -13.87 -16.65
C THR A 606 13.27 -14.75 -17.62
N PRO A 607 13.22 -16.09 -17.49
CA PRO A 607 13.92 -17.01 -18.38
C PRO A 607 13.61 -16.81 -19.87
N ASN A 608 12.36 -16.49 -20.23
CA ASN A 608 11.95 -16.20 -21.62
C ASN A 608 12.42 -14.83 -22.14
N GLY A 609 13.06 -14.02 -21.30
CA GLY A 609 13.62 -12.72 -21.67
C GLY A 609 12.68 -11.53 -21.49
N THR A 610 11.52 -11.70 -20.88
CA THR A 610 10.63 -10.60 -20.49
C THR A 610 11.26 -9.84 -19.31
N LEU A 611 11.22 -8.51 -19.38
CA LEU A 611 11.69 -7.66 -18.28
C LEU A 611 10.49 -7.17 -17.45
N TRP A 612 10.68 -7.13 -16.15
CA TRP A 612 9.71 -6.65 -15.18
C TRP A 612 10.32 -5.59 -14.30
N ILE A 613 9.55 -4.54 -14.04
CA ILE A 613 9.90 -3.46 -13.10
C ILE A 613 8.79 -3.35 -12.07
N VAL A 614 9.16 -3.12 -10.82
CA VAL A 614 8.21 -2.75 -9.74
C VAL A 614 8.59 -1.41 -9.13
N GLY A 615 7.62 -0.74 -8.50
CA GLY A 615 7.83 0.57 -7.91
C GLY A 615 6.70 1.06 -7.00
N ASP A 616 6.75 2.36 -6.71
CA ASP A 616 5.78 3.04 -5.85
C ASP A 616 4.36 2.93 -6.42
N SER A 617 3.33 3.06 -5.55
CA SER A 617 1.91 2.97 -5.92
C SER A 617 1.53 1.65 -6.61
N THR A 618 2.08 0.52 -6.15
CA THR A 618 1.89 -0.81 -6.76
C THR A 618 2.19 -0.87 -8.26
N THR A 619 3.11 -0.03 -8.72
CA THR A 619 3.55 -0.01 -10.12
C THR A 619 4.19 -1.34 -10.50
N ILE A 620 3.70 -1.96 -11.56
CA ILE A 620 4.31 -3.13 -12.22
C ILE A 620 4.33 -2.85 -13.73
N LEU A 621 5.53 -2.85 -14.31
CA LEU A 621 5.74 -2.64 -15.75
C LEU A 621 6.31 -3.91 -16.38
N ARG A 622 5.94 -4.16 -17.65
CA ARG A 622 6.44 -5.27 -18.48
C ARG A 622 7.03 -4.74 -19.79
N TYR A 623 8.16 -5.32 -20.23
CA TYR A 623 8.81 -5.00 -21.51
C TYR A 623 9.01 -6.24 -22.36
#